data_26a72e20f6a04a107fa5fd73ed978a9f
#
_entry.id   26a72e20f6a04a107fa5fd73ed978a9f
#
_cell.length_a   1.000
_cell.length_b   1.000
_cell.length_c   1.000
_cell.angle_alpha   90.00
_cell.angle_beta   90.00
_cell.angle_gamma   90.00
#
_symmetry.space_group_name_H-M   'P 1'
#
loop_
_entity.id
_entity.type
_entity.pdbx_description
1 polymer ?
#
loop_
_entity_poly.entity_id
_entity_poly.type
_entity_poly.pdbx_seq_one_letter_code
_entity_poly.pdbx_strand_id
1 'polypeptide(L)'
;MKVRTLLWSLSLVSGLAVAAPPEVKLPGVPSVPSVPGLPGLDSSVSGNVAGTLQYCVKNNYLSADAASGVKDKLMAKVPGQQDDGYKKGEQGLLTGSDGKTLNLQSISSKVRRKACDQVLSSAKSLI
;
A
#
# COMPACT_ATOMS: atom_id res chain seq x y z
N MET A 1 17.81 -49.42 -54.77
CA MET A 1 16.81 -48.52 -54.22
C MET A 1 17.21 -48.14 -52.83
N LYS A 2 17.61 -46.89 -52.68
CA LYS A 2 18.16 -46.42 -51.42
C LYS A 2 17.07 -45.69 -50.68
N VAL A 3 16.64 -46.29 -49.59
CA VAL A 3 15.72 -45.64 -48.67
C VAL A 3 16.52 -44.68 -47.82
N ARG A 4 16.32 -43.41 -48.02
CA ARG A 4 16.89 -42.38 -47.19
C ARG A 4 15.94 -42.12 -46.05
N THR A 5 16.26 -42.66 -44.92
CA THR A 5 15.63 -42.26 -43.67
C THR A 5 16.11 -40.89 -43.25
N LEU A 6 15.28 -39.91 -43.44
CA LEU A 6 15.48 -38.58 -42.87
C LEU A 6 15.14 -38.65 -41.39
N LEU A 7 16.17 -38.61 -40.59
CA LEU A 7 16.04 -38.39 -39.17
C LEU A 7 15.69 -36.95 -38.95
N TRP A 8 14.46 -36.74 -38.62
CA TRP A 8 14.01 -35.44 -38.10
C TRP A 8 14.40 -35.37 -36.66
N SER A 9 15.43 -34.61 -36.40
CA SER A 9 15.78 -34.19 -35.03
C SER A 9 14.72 -33.22 -34.56
N LEU A 10 13.83 -33.71 -33.73
CA LEU A 10 12.99 -32.82 -32.93
C LEU A 10 13.88 -32.15 -31.91
N SER A 11 14.23 -30.91 -32.17
CA SER A 11 14.75 -30.04 -31.16
C SER A 11 13.62 -29.67 -30.23
N LEU A 12 13.55 -30.35 -29.12
CA LEU A 12 12.75 -29.94 -27.98
C LEU A 12 13.37 -28.62 -27.46
N VAL A 13 12.81 -27.54 -27.91
CA VAL A 13 12.99 -26.28 -27.22
C VAL A 13 12.25 -26.42 -25.89
N SER A 14 12.96 -26.82 -24.89
CA SER A 14 12.51 -26.70 -23.52
C SER A 14 12.37 -25.20 -23.24
N GLY A 15 11.17 -24.69 -23.46
CA GLY A 15 10.82 -23.39 -22.96
C GLY A 15 10.99 -23.41 -21.46
N LEU A 16 12.04 -22.78 -20.99
CA LEU A 16 12.14 -22.42 -19.58
C LEU A 16 10.98 -21.50 -19.30
N ALA A 17 9.91 -22.08 -18.80
CA ALA A 17 8.91 -21.29 -18.12
C ALA A 17 9.62 -20.65 -16.94
N VAL A 18 10.00 -19.40 -17.09
CA VAL A 18 10.40 -18.60 -15.95
C VAL A 18 9.15 -18.49 -15.09
N ALA A 19 9.06 -19.34 -14.10
CA ALA A 19 8.06 -19.17 -13.08
C ALA A 19 8.34 -17.81 -12.44
N ALA A 20 7.49 -16.84 -12.73
CA ALA A 20 7.46 -15.62 -11.95
C ALA A 20 7.35 -16.01 -10.47
N PRO A 21 8.10 -15.36 -9.55
CA PRO A 21 7.97 -15.67 -8.15
C PRO A 21 6.49 -15.55 -7.77
N PRO A 22 5.96 -16.48 -6.99
CA PRO A 22 4.56 -16.43 -6.62
C PRO A 22 4.31 -15.17 -5.82
N GLU A 23 3.81 -14.15 -6.49
CA GLU A 23 3.13 -13.09 -5.79
C GLU A 23 1.86 -13.70 -5.25
N VAL A 24 1.83 -13.88 -3.94
CA VAL A 24 0.61 -14.32 -3.27
C VAL A 24 -0.36 -13.15 -3.32
N LYS A 25 -1.14 -13.10 -4.38
CA LYS A 25 -2.28 -12.20 -4.46
C LYS A 25 -3.39 -12.81 -3.64
N LEU A 26 -3.55 -12.32 -2.44
CA LEU A 26 -4.76 -12.60 -1.67
C LEU A 26 -5.93 -11.92 -2.38
N PRO A 27 -7.03 -12.65 -2.63
CA PRO A 27 -8.23 -12.07 -3.23
C PRO A 27 -8.72 -10.90 -2.38
N GLY A 28 -8.91 -9.72 -2.99
CA GLY A 28 -9.41 -8.53 -2.31
C GLY A 28 -8.34 -7.59 -1.77
N VAL A 29 -7.05 -7.90 -1.92
CA VAL A 29 -5.97 -6.96 -1.58
C VAL A 29 -5.54 -6.24 -2.85
N PRO A 30 -5.65 -4.89 -2.90
CA PRO A 30 -5.13 -4.14 -4.04
C PRO A 30 -3.63 -4.39 -4.19
N SER A 31 -3.18 -4.62 -5.43
CA SER A 31 -1.76 -4.81 -5.75
C SER A 31 -1.02 -3.48 -5.64
N VAL A 32 -0.83 -2.99 -4.43
CA VAL A 32 -0.01 -1.81 -4.18
C VAL A 32 1.38 -2.29 -3.76
N PRO A 33 2.47 -1.71 -4.31
CA PRO A 33 3.80 -2.06 -3.86
C PRO A 33 3.90 -1.80 -2.35
N SER A 34 4.20 -2.84 -1.60
CA SER A 34 4.32 -2.76 -0.15
C SER A 34 5.47 -1.86 0.24
N VAL A 35 5.20 -0.87 1.07
CA VAL A 35 6.26 -0.10 1.73
C VAL A 35 6.77 -0.95 2.89
N PRO A 36 8.10 -1.24 2.96
CA PRO A 36 8.65 -1.97 4.08
C PRO A 36 8.37 -1.26 5.40
N GLY A 37 7.83 -1.98 6.38
CA GLY A 37 7.52 -1.45 7.70
C GLY A 37 6.21 -0.69 7.80
N LEU A 38 5.36 -0.71 6.76
CA LEU A 38 4.04 -0.11 6.86
C LEU A 38 3.17 -0.89 7.84
N PRO A 39 2.58 -0.21 8.85
CA PRO A 39 1.70 -0.86 9.81
C PRO A 39 0.42 -1.39 9.18
N GLY A 40 -0.20 -2.38 9.80
CA GLY A 40 -1.53 -2.85 9.42
C GLY A 40 -2.59 -1.80 9.70
N LEU A 41 -3.39 -1.47 8.71
CA LEU A 41 -4.44 -0.45 8.81
C LEU A 41 -5.81 -1.09 8.73
N ASP A 42 -6.63 -0.85 9.74
CA ASP A 42 -8.03 -1.26 9.78
C ASP A 42 -8.91 -0.16 10.39
N SER A 43 -10.20 -0.45 10.58
CA SER A 43 -11.15 0.53 11.10
C SER A 43 -10.85 0.98 12.53
N SER A 44 -10.09 0.20 13.31
CA SER A 44 -9.72 0.56 14.69
C SER A 44 -8.74 1.74 14.74
N VAL A 45 -8.03 2.00 13.66
CA VAL A 45 -7.06 3.10 13.56
C VAL A 45 -7.50 4.21 12.60
N SER A 46 -8.81 4.32 12.36
CA SER A 46 -9.36 5.32 11.42
C SER A 46 -8.93 6.74 11.75
N GLY A 47 -8.88 7.13 13.02
CA GLY A 47 -8.43 8.46 13.44
C GLY A 47 -6.97 8.70 13.08
N ASN A 48 -6.10 7.74 13.33
CA ASN A 48 -4.69 7.83 12.98
C ASN A 48 -4.49 7.90 11.47
N VAL A 49 -5.23 7.10 10.71
CA VAL A 49 -5.18 7.11 9.24
C VAL A 49 -5.62 8.48 8.70
N ALA A 50 -6.71 9.03 9.23
CA ALA A 50 -7.19 10.37 8.84
C ALA A 50 -6.15 11.46 9.14
N GLY A 51 -5.52 11.41 10.31
CA GLY A 51 -4.44 12.34 10.65
C GLY A 51 -3.23 12.19 9.74
N THR A 52 -2.86 10.98 9.39
CA THR A 52 -1.77 10.71 8.46
C THR A 52 -2.08 11.24 7.06
N LEU A 53 -3.33 11.12 6.59
CA LEU A 53 -3.75 11.73 5.33
C LEU A 53 -3.58 13.26 5.37
N GLN A 54 -3.93 13.88 6.48
CA GLN A 54 -3.72 15.32 6.68
C GLN A 54 -2.23 15.69 6.61
N TYR A 55 -1.37 14.90 7.25
CA TYR A 55 0.08 15.07 7.15
C TYR A 55 0.56 15.01 5.70
N CYS A 56 0.09 14.01 4.96
CA CYS A 56 0.46 13.83 3.55
C CYS A 56 0.01 14.99 2.67
N VAL A 57 -1.17 15.53 2.91
CA VAL A 57 -1.69 16.73 2.20
C VAL A 57 -0.87 17.97 2.55
N LYS A 58 -0.61 18.19 3.83
CA LYS A 58 0.17 19.37 4.29
C LYS A 58 1.58 19.39 3.70
N ASN A 59 2.17 18.24 3.47
CA ASN A 59 3.52 18.10 2.93
C ASN A 59 3.55 17.88 1.42
N ASN A 60 2.43 18.06 0.74
CA ASN A 60 2.29 17.96 -0.71
C ASN A 60 2.59 16.54 -1.27
N TYR A 61 2.44 15.51 -0.46
CA TYR A 61 2.55 14.13 -0.92
C TYR A 61 1.24 13.59 -1.51
N LEU A 62 0.11 14.17 -1.13
CA LEU A 62 -1.21 13.86 -1.67
C LEU A 62 -1.92 15.17 -2.03
N SER A 63 -2.78 15.13 -3.05
CA SER A 63 -3.66 16.25 -3.34
C SER A 63 -4.79 16.31 -2.32
N ALA A 64 -5.20 17.53 -1.95
CA ALA A 64 -6.32 17.74 -1.06
C ALA A 64 -7.62 17.13 -1.63
N ASP A 65 -7.82 17.23 -2.94
CA ASP A 65 -9.00 16.69 -3.62
C ASP A 65 -9.08 15.17 -3.50
N ALA A 66 -7.97 14.46 -3.59
CA ALA A 66 -7.92 13.01 -3.48
C ALA A 66 -8.14 12.54 -2.05
N ALA A 67 -7.67 13.28 -1.06
CA ALA A 67 -7.62 12.85 0.33
C ALA A 67 -8.77 13.37 1.19
N SER A 68 -9.34 14.55 0.89
CA SER A 68 -10.33 15.19 1.75
C SER A 68 -11.60 14.38 1.93
N GLY A 69 -12.16 13.83 0.87
CA GLY A 69 -13.37 13.02 0.95
C GLY A 69 -13.18 11.74 1.75
N VAL A 70 -12.04 11.09 1.60
CA VAL A 70 -11.68 9.89 2.37
C VAL A 70 -11.47 10.25 3.84
N LYS A 71 -10.75 11.32 4.10
CA LYS A 71 -10.50 11.83 5.45
C LYS A 71 -11.81 12.15 6.17
N ASP A 72 -12.73 12.85 5.53
CA ASP A 72 -14.01 13.22 6.12
C ASP A 72 -14.83 11.98 6.49
N LYS A 73 -14.84 10.97 5.64
CA LYS A 73 -15.53 9.71 5.94
C LYS A 73 -14.89 8.94 7.09
N LEU A 74 -13.57 8.97 7.19
CA LEU A 74 -12.87 8.38 8.33
C LEU A 74 -13.16 9.13 9.61
N MET A 75 -13.19 10.45 9.56
CA MET A 75 -13.47 11.30 10.73
C MET A 75 -14.90 11.14 11.24
N ALA A 76 -15.84 10.75 10.39
CA ALA A 76 -17.20 10.43 10.81
C ALA A 76 -17.26 9.21 11.73
N LYS A 77 -16.24 8.38 11.74
CA LYS A 77 -16.14 7.16 12.57
C LYS A 77 -15.40 7.35 13.87
N VAL A 78 -14.84 8.53 14.11
CA VAL A 78 -14.04 8.84 15.30
C VAL A 78 -14.59 10.09 15.99
N PRO A 79 -14.27 10.32 17.29
CA PRO A 79 -14.83 11.45 18.06
C PRO A 79 -14.36 12.83 17.61
N GLY A 80 -13.67 12.96 16.51
CA GLY A 80 -13.21 14.22 15.93
C GLY A 80 -11.70 14.43 16.03
N GLN A 81 -11.27 15.68 15.75
CA GLN A 81 -9.85 16.04 15.70
C GLN A 81 -9.15 16.04 17.07
N GLN A 82 -9.89 15.80 18.12
CA GLN A 82 -9.36 15.64 19.48
C GLN A 82 -8.80 14.24 19.73
N ASP A 83 -9.06 13.30 18.83
CA ASP A 83 -8.55 11.94 18.94
C ASP A 83 -7.01 11.92 18.95
N ASP A 84 -6.43 11.19 19.91
CA ASP A 84 -4.97 11.09 20.04
C ASP A 84 -4.33 10.46 18.81
N GLY A 85 -4.99 9.48 18.22
CA GLY A 85 -4.55 8.84 16.99
C GLY A 85 -4.47 9.84 15.83
N TYR A 86 -5.47 10.69 15.69
CA TYR A 86 -5.49 11.75 14.69
C TYR A 86 -4.31 12.73 14.88
N LYS A 87 -4.08 13.19 16.10
CA LYS A 87 -2.98 14.11 16.41
C LYS A 87 -1.62 13.49 16.08
N LYS A 88 -1.43 12.23 16.41
CA LYS A 88 -0.19 11.50 16.07
C LYS A 88 -0.03 11.37 14.56
N GLY A 89 -1.11 11.05 13.85
CA GLY A 89 -1.11 10.97 12.39
C GLY A 89 -0.73 12.29 11.73
N GLU A 90 -1.26 13.40 12.21
CA GLU A 90 -0.90 14.75 11.73
C GLU A 90 0.58 15.07 11.89
N GLN A 91 1.23 14.47 12.87
CA GLN A 91 2.67 14.60 13.11
C GLN A 91 3.51 13.62 12.28
N GLY A 92 2.89 12.81 11.46
CA GLY A 92 3.56 11.82 10.64
C GLY A 92 3.78 10.48 11.34
N LEU A 93 3.17 10.24 12.48
CA LEU A 93 3.25 8.98 13.20
C LEU A 93 2.08 8.08 12.80
N LEU A 94 2.35 7.12 11.95
CA LEU A 94 1.39 6.12 11.53
C LEU A 94 1.49 4.90 12.46
N THR A 95 0.42 4.63 13.21
CA THR A 95 0.33 3.48 14.11
C THR A 95 -0.73 2.53 13.60
N GLY A 96 -0.37 1.28 13.38
CA GLY A 96 -1.28 0.25 12.91
C GLY A 96 -2.00 -0.48 14.04
N SER A 97 -3.03 -1.25 13.67
CA SER A 97 -3.75 -2.14 14.59
C SER A 97 -2.88 -3.27 15.13
N ASP A 98 -1.78 -3.58 14.46
CA ASP A 98 -0.79 -4.56 14.90
C ASP A 98 0.23 -4.00 15.90
N GLY A 99 0.09 -2.73 16.30
CA GLY A 99 0.99 -2.06 17.24
C GLY A 99 2.27 -1.53 16.63
N LYS A 100 2.50 -1.73 15.34
CA LYS A 100 3.65 -1.17 14.63
C LYS A 100 3.47 0.31 14.39
N THR A 101 4.56 1.06 14.50
CA THR A 101 4.57 2.50 14.25
C THR A 101 5.59 2.84 13.18
N LEU A 102 5.18 3.66 12.21
CA LEU A 102 6.05 4.20 11.19
C LEU A 102 6.10 5.72 11.34
N ASN A 103 7.28 6.27 11.53
CA ASN A 103 7.49 7.71 11.54
C ASN A 103 7.82 8.20 10.13
N LEU A 104 6.87 8.87 9.50
CA LEU A 104 7.03 9.36 8.14
C LEU A 104 8.13 10.45 8.03
N GLN A 105 8.43 11.14 9.12
CA GLN A 105 9.47 12.16 9.12
C GLN A 105 10.88 11.55 9.08
N SER A 106 11.05 10.30 9.50
CA SER A 106 12.36 9.63 9.57
C SER A 106 12.73 8.86 8.31
N ILE A 107 11.85 8.78 7.34
CA ILE A 107 12.09 8.10 6.06
C ILE A 107 12.35 9.09 4.93
N SER A 108 12.97 8.62 3.83
CA SER A 108 13.25 9.47 2.68
C SER A 108 11.97 10.01 2.03
N SER A 109 12.06 11.15 1.35
CA SER A 109 10.92 11.76 0.64
C SER A 109 10.28 10.81 -0.35
N LYS A 110 11.08 10.02 -1.05
CA LYS A 110 10.59 9.05 -2.03
C LYS A 110 9.77 7.94 -1.37
N VAL A 111 10.25 7.39 -0.27
CA VAL A 111 9.53 6.36 0.51
C VAL A 111 8.31 6.96 1.19
N ARG A 112 8.44 8.18 1.69
CA ARG A 112 7.34 8.92 2.32
C ARG A 112 6.17 9.12 1.37
N ARG A 113 6.46 9.48 0.12
CA ARG A 113 5.44 9.63 -0.92
C ARG A 113 4.72 8.32 -1.21
N LYS A 114 5.46 7.22 -1.32
CA LYS A 114 4.87 5.88 -1.49
C LYS A 114 4.02 5.48 -0.29
N ALA A 115 4.49 5.76 0.91
CA ALA A 115 3.73 5.49 2.13
C ALA A 115 2.41 6.26 2.16
N CYS A 116 2.43 7.54 1.78
CA CYS A 116 1.21 8.35 1.68
C CYS A 116 0.21 7.79 0.67
N ASP A 117 0.69 7.39 -0.51
CA ASP A 117 -0.17 6.78 -1.53
C ASP A 117 -0.80 5.47 -1.02
N GLN A 118 -0.04 4.67 -0.31
CA GLN A 118 -0.52 3.40 0.24
C GLN A 118 -1.51 3.62 1.38
N VAL A 119 -1.28 4.61 2.23
CA VAL A 119 -2.21 4.99 3.28
C VAL A 119 -3.54 5.43 2.67
N LEU A 120 -3.52 6.22 1.61
CA LEU A 120 -4.73 6.64 0.91
C LEU A 120 -5.49 5.44 0.33
N SER A 121 -4.79 4.51 -0.30
CA SER A 121 -5.42 3.30 -0.85
C SER A 121 -6.05 2.44 0.24
N SER A 122 -5.35 2.26 1.36
CA SER A 122 -5.88 1.53 2.51
C SER A 122 -7.06 2.24 3.14
N ALA A 123 -7.01 3.56 3.23
CA ALA A 123 -8.09 4.38 3.78
C ALA A 123 -9.38 4.24 2.97
N LYS A 124 -9.29 4.17 1.64
CA LYS A 124 -10.44 3.93 0.77
C LYS A 124 -11.13 2.61 1.05
N SER A 125 -10.40 1.62 1.53
CA SER A 125 -10.95 0.31 1.92
C SER A 125 -11.65 0.34 3.27
N LEU A 126 -11.43 1.37 4.07
CA LEU A 126 -12.01 1.52 5.42
C LEU A 126 -13.33 2.28 5.45
N ILE A 127 -13.74 2.82 4.33
CA ILE A 127 -14.92 3.67 4.19
C ILE A 127 -16.02 3.02 3.36
#